data_e96993b4bde276ef152932f7e6366be0
#
_entry.id   e96993b4bde276ef152932f7e6366be0
#
_cell.length_a   1.000
_cell.length_b   1.000
_cell.length_c   1.000
_cell.angle_alpha   90.00
_cell.angle_beta   90.00
_cell.angle_gamma   90.00
#
_symmetry.space_group_name_H-M   'P 1'
#
loop_
_entity.id
_entity.type
_entity.pdbx_description
1 polymer ?
#
loop_
_entity_poly.entity_id
_entity_poly.type
_entity_poly.pdbx_seq_one_letter_code
_entity_poly.pdbx_strand_id
1 'polypeptide(L)'
;MKKVLNIVVALVAFAVLLPSCAAEAQQEKSNKVVKTGIDVLESNGFKQLQGKKIGLVTNPSGVNNKLVSTVDILANAPGVELVALYGPEHGVRGDIHAGDKVSDDVDPKTGVPVYSLYGKTRKPTPEMLKDVDAIVYDIQDNGCRSFTFISTLGLLMEAAAENGKEV
;
A
#
# COMPACT_ATOMS: atom_id res chain seq x y z
N MET A 1 -13.69 -70.89 18.46
CA MET A 1 -12.35 -70.31 18.27
C MET A 1 -12.12 -69.76 16.88
N LYS A 2 -12.33 -70.55 15.79
CA LYS A 2 -12.08 -69.99 14.39
C LYS A 2 -12.88 -68.75 14.00
N LYS A 3 -14.15 -68.60 14.44
CA LYS A 3 -14.97 -67.42 14.13
C LYS A 3 -14.49 -66.11 14.81
N VAL A 4 -14.01 -66.24 16.06
CA VAL A 4 -13.46 -65.11 16.80
C VAL A 4 -12.14 -64.63 16.20
N LEU A 5 -11.30 -65.56 15.78
CA LEU A 5 -10.03 -65.29 15.14
C LEU A 5 -10.22 -64.53 13.80
N ASN A 6 -11.21 -64.94 13.01
CA ASN A 6 -11.50 -64.25 11.73
C ASN A 6 -12.04 -62.80 11.92
N ILE A 7 -12.81 -62.53 12.99
CA ILE A 7 -13.28 -61.21 13.32
C ILE A 7 -12.13 -60.30 13.77
N VAL A 8 -11.22 -60.82 14.59
CA VAL A 8 -10.03 -60.08 15.05
C VAL A 8 -9.11 -59.76 13.87
N VAL A 9 -8.88 -60.70 12.96
CA VAL A 9 -8.07 -60.47 11.75
C VAL A 9 -8.71 -59.44 10.83
N ALA A 10 -10.05 -59.47 10.66
CA ALA A 10 -10.79 -58.49 9.85
C ALA A 10 -10.74 -57.05 10.47
N LEU A 11 -10.83 -56.92 11.80
CA LEU A 11 -10.72 -55.63 12.50
C LEU A 11 -9.31 -55.07 12.43
N VAL A 12 -8.27 -55.91 12.54
CA VAL A 12 -6.88 -55.47 12.39
C VAL A 12 -6.57 -55.04 10.95
N ALA A 13 -7.08 -55.80 9.96
CA ALA A 13 -6.91 -55.42 8.54
C ALA A 13 -7.63 -54.12 8.19
N PHE A 14 -8.80 -53.85 8.80
CA PHE A 14 -9.53 -52.61 8.57
C PHE A 14 -8.85 -51.39 9.23
N ALA A 15 -8.20 -51.58 10.38
CA ALA A 15 -7.44 -50.55 11.06
C ALA A 15 -6.15 -50.16 10.30
N VAL A 16 -5.56 -51.08 9.52
CA VAL A 16 -4.35 -50.79 8.72
C VAL A 16 -4.69 -50.14 7.37
N LEU A 17 -5.95 -50.27 6.91
CA LEU A 17 -6.43 -49.71 5.65
C LEU A 17 -7.05 -48.28 5.80
N LEU A 18 -7.05 -47.69 7.00
CA LEU A 18 -7.35 -46.27 7.12
C LEU A 18 -6.14 -45.50 6.60
N PRO A 19 -6.17 -44.99 5.38
CA PRO A 19 -5.11 -44.11 4.94
C PRO A 19 -5.09 -42.92 5.89
N SER A 20 -3.94 -42.65 6.45
CA SER A 20 -3.72 -41.48 7.28
C SER A 20 -3.90 -40.25 6.41
N CYS A 21 -5.15 -39.85 6.16
CA CYS A 21 -5.50 -38.54 5.60
C CYS A 21 -5.08 -37.39 6.53
N ALA A 22 -4.46 -37.72 7.66
CA ALA A 22 -3.93 -36.70 8.58
C ALA A 22 -2.48 -36.29 8.28
N ALA A 23 -1.80 -36.95 7.33
CA ALA A 23 -0.37 -36.68 7.06
C ALA A 23 -0.14 -35.64 5.95
N GLU A 24 -1.15 -35.23 5.20
CA GLU A 24 -0.97 -34.28 4.09
C GLU A 24 -1.43 -32.85 4.40
N ALA A 25 -1.86 -32.56 5.62
CA ALA A 25 -2.23 -31.19 6.03
C ALA A 25 -1.10 -30.42 6.73
N GLN A 26 0.12 -30.93 6.71
CA GLN A 26 1.31 -30.09 6.92
C GLN A 26 1.69 -29.44 5.58
N GLN A 27 0.76 -28.65 5.05
CA GLN A 27 1.11 -27.62 4.12
C GLN A 27 2.13 -26.74 4.84
N GLU A 28 3.42 -26.87 4.46
CA GLU A 28 4.43 -25.90 4.85
C GLU A 28 3.79 -24.52 4.69
N LYS A 29 3.50 -23.86 5.81
CA LYS A 29 3.20 -22.43 5.78
C LYS A 29 4.47 -21.79 5.27
N SER A 30 4.59 -21.72 3.95
CA SER A 30 5.56 -20.86 3.30
C SER A 30 5.37 -19.50 3.97
N ASN A 31 6.32 -19.10 4.81
CA ASN A 31 6.41 -17.77 5.37
C ASN A 31 6.72 -16.77 4.25
N LYS A 32 5.90 -16.78 3.19
CA LYS A 32 5.95 -15.75 2.16
C LYS A 32 5.48 -14.46 2.81
N VAL A 33 6.42 -13.66 3.24
CA VAL A 33 6.14 -12.29 3.67
C VAL A 33 5.57 -11.54 2.47
N VAL A 34 4.36 -11.04 2.60
CA VAL A 34 3.75 -10.17 1.59
C VAL A 34 4.53 -8.85 1.61
N LYS A 35 5.01 -8.42 0.46
CA LYS A 35 5.64 -7.13 0.29
C LYS A 35 4.61 -6.14 -0.24
N THR A 36 4.54 -4.98 0.39
CA THR A 36 3.77 -3.83 -0.13
C THR A 36 4.48 -3.23 -1.35
N GLY A 37 3.80 -2.34 -2.08
CA GLY A 37 4.41 -1.64 -3.21
C GLY A 37 5.68 -0.89 -2.81
N ILE A 38 5.65 -0.21 -1.65
CA ILE A 38 6.81 0.52 -1.15
C ILE A 38 7.94 -0.43 -0.72
N ASP A 39 7.66 -1.60 -0.13
CA ASP A 39 8.70 -2.61 0.17
C ASP A 39 9.41 -3.09 -1.10
N VAL A 40 8.67 -3.26 -2.19
CA VAL A 40 9.23 -3.66 -3.48
C VAL A 40 10.09 -2.53 -4.04
N LEU A 41 9.62 -1.29 -3.94
CA LEU A 41 10.33 -0.11 -4.40
C LEU A 41 11.67 0.08 -3.65
N GLU A 42 11.67 -0.05 -2.31
CA GLU A 42 12.87 -0.06 -1.49
C GLU A 42 13.84 -1.18 -1.92
N SER A 43 13.31 -2.41 -2.07
CA SER A 43 14.14 -3.59 -2.36
C SER A 43 14.81 -3.55 -3.73
N ASN A 44 14.27 -2.77 -4.70
CA ASN A 44 14.86 -2.60 -6.03
C ASN A 44 15.66 -1.28 -6.19
N GLY A 45 15.91 -0.55 -5.08
CA GLY A 45 16.64 0.70 -5.08
C GLY A 45 15.92 1.85 -5.76
N PHE A 46 14.60 1.90 -5.67
CA PHE A 46 13.74 2.94 -6.27
C PHE A 46 13.94 3.11 -7.79
N LYS A 47 14.23 2.02 -8.48
CA LYS A 47 14.64 2.03 -9.90
C LYS A 47 13.69 2.81 -10.80
N GLN A 48 12.38 2.74 -10.54
CA GLN A 48 11.34 3.41 -11.33
C GLN A 48 11.32 4.94 -11.13
N LEU A 49 11.88 5.41 -10.01
CA LEU A 49 11.85 6.81 -9.58
C LEU A 49 13.22 7.51 -9.70
N GLN A 50 14.26 6.80 -10.12
CA GLN A 50 15.61 7.34 -10.21
C GLN A 50 15.68 8.55 -11.14
N GLY A 51 16.29 9.64 -10.64
CA GLY A 51 16.50 10.89 -11.37
C GLY A 51 15.22 11.71 -11.59
N LYS A 52 14.10 11.34 -10.95
CA LYS A 52 12.82 12.04 -11.08
C LYS A 52 12.50 12.88 -9.86
N LYS A 53 11.81 14.00 -10.11
CA LYS A 53 11.13 14.81 -9.10
C LYS A 53 9.75 14.22 -8.85
N ILE A 54 9.51 13.77 -7.64
CA ILE A 54 8.33 13.00 -7.27
C ILE A 54 7.35 13.84 -6.47
N GLY A 55 6.08 13.80 -6.88
CA GLY A 55 4.95 14.17 -6.05
C GLY A 55 4.37 12.91 -5.40
N LEU A 56 4.07 12.94 -4.11
CA LEU A 56 3.49 11.80 -3.39
C LEU A 56 2.09 12.14 -2.88
N VAL A 57 1.11 11.33 -3.28
CA VAL A 57 -0.24 11.32 -2.70
C VAL A 57 -0.31 10.18 -1.70
N THR A 58 -0.49 10.48 -0.44
CA THR A 58 -0.52 9.48 0.62
C THR A 58 -1.31 9.94 1.85
N ASN A 59 -1.57 9.00 2.73
CA ASN A 59 -2.14 9.20 4.06
C ASN A 59 -1.45 8.25 5.07
N PRO A 60 -1.86 8.16 6.33
CA PRO A 60 -1.23 7.28 7.31
C PRO A 60 -1.18 5.79 6.96
N SER A 61 -1.95 5.33 5.97
CA SER A 61 -1.90 3.93 5.50
C SER A 61 -0.71 3.63 4.56
N GLY A 62 -0.07 4.68 4.01
CA GLY A 62 1.13 4.58 3.17
C GLY A 62 2.35 4.28 4.03
N VAL A 63 2.59 3.00 4.30
CA VAL A 63 3.70 2.53 5.13
C VAL A 63 4.27 1.23 4.57
N ASN A 64 5.55 0.99 4.85
CA ASN A 64 6.17 -0.32 4.56
C ASN A 64 5.84 -1.37 5.65
N ASN A 65 6.34 -2.59 5.50
CA ASN A 65 6.12 -3.70 6.44
C ASN A 65 6.71 -3.47 7.85
N LYS A 66 7.49 -2.41 8.04
CA LYS A 66 8.04 -1.96 9.32
C LYS A 66 7.28 -0.75 9.89
N LEU A 67 6.15 -0.38 9.27
CA LEU A 67 5.34 0.80 9.60
C LEU A 67 6.09 2.13 9.46
N VAL A 68 7.12 2.17 8.60
CA VAL A 68 7.78 3.43 8.24
C VAL A 68 6.97 4.10 7.14
N SER A 69 6.67 5.39 7.31
CA SER A 69 5.88 6.16 6.36
C SER A 69 6.56 6.26 5.00
N THR A 70 5.79 6.10 3.93
CA THR A 70 6.24 6.31 2.55
C THR A 70 6.79 7.70 2.31
N VAL A 71 6.28 8.72 3.00
CA VAL A 71 6.86 10.08 2.98
C VAL A 71 8.32 10.05 3.42
N ASP A 72 8.58 9.42 4.58
CA ASP A 72 9.92 9.37 5.15
C ASP A 72 10.87 8.51 4.31
N ILE A 73 10.35 7.45 3.72
CA ILE A 73 11.11 6.57 2.83
C ILE A 73 11.54 7.32 1.58
N LEU A 74 10.59 7.98 0.89
CA LEU A 74 10.90 8.68 -0.37
C LEU A 74 11.73 9.94 -0.15
N ALA A 75 11.54 10.65 0.96
CA ALA A 75 12.38 11.81 1.29
C ALA A 75 13.86 11.46 1.53
N ASN A 76 14.15 10.21 1.90
CA ASN A 76 15.52 9.72 2.12
C ASN A 76 16.00 8.74 1.04
N ALA A 77 15.22 8.55 -0.04
CA ALA A 77 15.52 7.59 -1.10
C ALA A 77 16.67 8.08 -1.98
N PRO A 78 17.77 7.29 -2.12
CA PRO A 78 18.88 7.70 -2.97
C PRO A 78 18.46 7.89 -4.43
N GLY A 79 18.80 9.03 -5.02
CA GLY A 79 18.51 9.34 -6.42
C GLY A 79 17.05 9.68 -6.73
N VAL A 80 16.23 9.89 -5.69
CA VAL A 80 14.84 10.35 -5.79
C VAL A 80 14.74 11.73 -5.13
N GLU A 81 14.04 12.65 -5.76
CA GLU A 81 13.76 13.97 -5.20
C GLU A 81 12.26 14.11 -4.90
N LEU A 82 11.89 14.05 -3.61
CA LEU A 82 10.51 14.27 -3.19
C LEU A 82 10.26 15.78 -3.10
N VAL A 83 9.47 16.33 -4.05
CA VAL A 83 9.27 17.78 -4.20
C VAL A 83 7.90 18.28 -3.77
N ALA A 84 6.92 17.37 -3.68
CA ALA A 84 5.56 17.73 -3.30
C ALA A 84 4.85 16.58 -2.58
N LEU A 85 4.00 16.94 -1.62
CA LEU A 85 3.07 16.03 -0.96
C LEU A 85 1.65 16.50 -1.24
N TYR A 86 0.73 15.55 -1.44
CA TYR A 86 -0.67 15.84 -1.68
C TYR A 86 -1.51 15.10 -0.64
N GLY A 87 -2.14 15.87 0.24
CA GLY A 87 -2.96 15.37 1.35
C GLY A 87 -4.42 15.18 0.93
N PRO A 88 -4.94 13.94 0.91
CA PRO A 88 -6.37 13.69 0.84
C PRO A 88 -7.05 14.01 2.17
N GLU A 89 -8.31 13.61 2.34
CA GLU A 89 -8.99 13.66 3.63
C GLU A 89 -8.11 13.09 4.75
N HIS A 90 -8.09 13.73 5.90
CA HIS A 90 -7.23 13.48 7.06
C HIS A 90 -5.76 13.91 6.90
N GLY A 91 -5.35 14.42 5.75
CA GLY A 91 -3.98 14.87 5.52
C GLY A 91 -2.96 13.74 5.32
N VAL A 92 -1.73 14.12 5.04
CA VAL A 92 -0.63 13.20 4.73
C VAL A 92 -0.19 12.40 5.97
N ARG A 93 -0.20 13.04 7.15
CA ARG A 93 0.24 12.45 8.43
C ARG A 93 -0.92 11.98 9.31
N GLY A 94 -2.19 12.26 8.92
CA GLY A 94 -3.36 11.86 9.68
C GLY A 94 -3.62 12.71 10.93
N ASP A 95 -3.13 13.92 10.94
CA ASP A 95 -3.24 14.90 12.01
C ASP A 95 -4.49 15.78 11.90
N ILE A 96 -5.31 15.55 10.88
CA ILE A 96 -6.52 16.33 10.60
C ILE A 96 -7.76 15.50 10.86
N HIS A 97 -8.72 16.02 11.63
CA HIS A 97 -9.96 15.33 11.92
C HIS A 97 -10.87 15.21 10.69
N ALA A 98 -11.74 14.18 10.71
CA ALA A 98 -12.72 13.97 9.64
C ALA A 98 -13.59 15.21 9.41
N GLY A 99 -13.67 15.65 8.16
CA GLY A 99 -14.46 16.85 7.77
C GLY A 99 -13.78 18.18 7.98
N ASP A 100 -12.63 18.23 8.68
CA ASP A 100 -11.86 19.47 8.82
C ASP A 100 -11.16 19.84 7.51
N LYS A 101 -10.92 21.12 7.34
CA LYS A 101 -10.22 21.63 6.14
C LYS A 101 -8.74 21.27 6.22
N VAL A 102 -8.27 20.58 5.20
CA VAL A 102 -6.84 20.42 4.94
C VAL A 102 -6.36 21.70 4.25
N SER A 103 -5.45 22.44 4.87
CA SER A 103 -4.80 23.62 4.25
C SER A 103 -3.46 23.19 3.64
N ASP A 104 -3.00 24.01 2.69
CA ASP A 104 -1.62 23.90 2.21
C ASP A 104 -0.65 24.27 3.34
N ASP A 105 0.41 23.48 3.47
CA ASP A 105 1.39 23.60 4.56
C ASP A 105 2.75 23.07 4.11
N VAL A 106 3.67 22.91 5.04
CA VAL A 106 4.98 22.27 4.85
C VAL A 106 5.08 21.11 5.84
N ASP A 107 5.46 19.93 5.36
CA ASP A 107 5.66 18.78 6.23
C ASP A 107 6.80 19.07 7.22
N PRO A 108 6.53 19.08 8.53
CA PRO A 108 7.51 19.54 9.52
C PRO A 108 8.75 18.64 9.63
N LYS A 109 8.66 17.41 9.14
CA LYS A 109 9.75 16.46 9.23
C LYS A 109 10.67 16.50 8.02
N THR A 110 10.13 16.71 6.82
CA THR A 110 10.88 16.68 5.57
C THR A 110 11.12 18.05 4.95
N GLY A 111 10.33 19.06 5.34
CA GLY A 111 10.36 20.38 4.74
C GLY A 111 9.69 20.46 3.35
N VAL A 112 9.07 19.35 2.90
CA VAL A 112 8.40 19.28 1.60
C VAL A 112 7.05 19.99 1.65
N PRO A 113 6.68 20.81 0.63
CA PRO A 113 5.37 21.45 0.59
C PRO A 113 4.25 20.42 0.50
N VAL A 114 3.17 20.68 1.24
CA VAL A 114 1.96 19.86 1.28
C VAL A 114 0.82 20.64 0.64
N TYR A 115 0.22 20.10 -0.39
CA TYR A 115 -0.97 20.62 -1.03
C TYR A 115 -2.21 19.82 -0.62
N SER A 116 -3.29 20.51 -0.30
CA SER A 116 -4.56 19.89 0.04
C SER A 116 -5.33 19.46 -1.20
N LEU A 117 -5.73 18.17 -1.23
CA LEU A 117 -6.70 17.65 -2.19
C LEU A 117 -8.06 17.36 -1.55
N TYR A 118 -8.36 18.00 -0.40
CA TYR A 118 -9.62 17.86 0.29
C TYR A 118 -10.22 19.20 0.67
N GLY A 119 -11.44 19.43 0.25
CA GLY A 119 -12.15 20.69 0.49
C GLY A 119 -12.29 21.53 -0.77
N LYS A 120 -11.61 22.67 -0.82
CA LYS A 120 -11.70 23.65 -1.91
C LYS A 120 -11.13 23.13 -3.23
N THR A 121 -9.98 22.47 -3.15
CA THR A 121 -9.26 21.86 -4.27
C THR A 121 -9.32 20.34 -4.10
N ARG A 122 -9.79 19.62 -5.11
CA ARG A 122 -9.86 18.15 -5.12
C ARG A 122 -9.02 17.54 -6.24
N LYS A 123 -8.80 18.30 -7.31
CA LYS A 123 -7.97 17.94 -8.45
C LYS A 123 -6.71 18.79 -8.40
N PRO A 124 -5.51 18.24 -8.47
CA PRO A 124 -4.28 19.03 -8.50
C PRO A 124 -4.31 20.04 -9.63
N THR A 125 -3.89 21.26 -9.32
CA THR A 125 -3.78 22.33 -10.34
C THR A 125 -2.44 22.20 -11.10
N PRO A 126 -2.31 22.79 -12.31
CA PRO A 126 -1.04 22.82 -13.03
C PRO A 126 0.10 23.42 -12.20
N GLU A 127 -0.19 24.43 -11.37
CA GLU A 127 0.81 25.03 -10.49
C GLU A 127 1.33 24.07 -9.43
N MET A 128 0.47 23.24 -8.86
CA MET A 128 0.85 22.19 -7.90
C MET A 128 1.72 21.10 -8.54
N LEU A 129 1.62 20.92 -9.87
CA LEU A 129 2.32 19.87 -10.62
C LEU A 129 3.54 20.36 -11.40
N LYS A 130 3.83 21.66 -11.39
CA LYS A 130 4.85 22.27 -12.27
C LYS A 130 6.24 21.65 -12.12
N ASP A 131 6.65 21.37 -10.89
CA ASP A 131 7.99 20.87 -10.55
C ASP A 131 8.04 19.34 -10.41
N VAL A 132 6.95 18.62 -10.73
CA VAL A 132 6.82 17.16 -10.59
C VAL A 132 7.02 16.49 -11.94
N ASP A 133 7.83 15.44 -11.99
CA ASP A 133 8.01 14.60 -13.16
C ASP A 133 7.04 13.41 -13.14
N ALA A 134 6.91 12.77 -11.96
CA ALA A 134 6.02 11.63 -11.76
C ALA A 134 5.33 11.71 -10.40
N ILE A 135 4.14 11.13 -10.33
CA ILE A 135 3.33 11.10 -9.11
C ILE A 135 3.26 9.67 -8.61
N VAL A 136 3.56 9.48 -7.33
CA VAL A 136 3.35 8.22 -6.63
C VAL A 136 2.06 8.32 -5.83
N TYR A 137 1.19 7.34 -5.97
CA TYR A 137 0.00 7.19 -5.15
C TYR A 137 0.15 5.98 -4.24
N ASP A 138 0.19 6.21 -2.93
CA ASP A 138 0.34 5.15 -1.93
C ASP A 138 -0.66 5.34 -0.79
N ILE A 139 -1.86 4.82 -1.00
CA ILE A 139 -2.95 4.81 -0.03
C ILE A 139 -3.59 3.43 -0.06
N GLN A 140 -3.77 2.82 1.11
CA GLN A 140 -4.56 1.62 1.24
C GLN A 140 -6.05 1.99 1.23
N ASP A 141 -6.74 1.69 0.14
CA ASP A 141 -8.19 1.78 0.07
C ASP A 141 -8.82 0.52 0.69
N ASN A 142 -9.96 0.67 1.34
CA ASN A 142 -10.68 -0.44 1.98
C ASN A 142 -11.83 -0.99 1.13
N GLY A 143 -12.01 -0.48 -0.10
CA GLY A 143 -13.09 -0.87 -1.00
C GLY A 143 -14.48 -0.39 -0.57
N CYS A 144 -14.57 0.55 0.37
CA CYS A 144 -15.83 1.12 0.80
C CYS A 144 -16.21 2.32 -0.08
N ARG A 145 -17.38 2.25 -0.72
CA ARG A 145 -17.88 3.29 -1.65
C ARG A 145 -17.96 4.70 -1.04
N SER A 146 -18.14 4.81 0.28
CA SER A 146 -18.23 6.10 0.97
C SER A 146 -16.87 6.78 1.20
N PHE A 147 -15.76 6.05 1.01
CA PHE A 147 -14.43 6.62 1.14
C PHE A 147 -14.05 7.40 -0.12
N THR A 148 -13.35 8.52 0.07
CA THR A 148 -13.05 9.48 -1.00
C THR A 148 -11.76 9.19 -1.76
N PHE A 149 -10.94 8.25 -1.30
CA PHE A 149 -9.59 8.04 -1.81
C PHE A 149 -9.55 7.60 -3.28
N ILE A 150 -10.45 6.71 -3.70
CA ILE A 150 -10.55 6.30 -5.10
C ILE A 150 -10.92 7.49 -6.03
N SER A 151 -11.75 8.41 -5.55
CA SER A 151 -12.09 9.63 -6.28
C SER A 151 -10.90 10.58 -6.37
N THR A 152 -10.10 10.67 -5.31
CA THR A 152 -8.84 11.43 -5.32
C THR A 152 -7.88 10.87 -6.36
N LEU A 153 -7.72 9.53 -6.44
CA LEU A 153 -6.90 8.88 -7.46
C LEU A 153 -7.40 9.20 -8.88
N GLY A 154 -8.71 9.12 -9.13
CA GLY A 154 -9.29 9.43 -10.43
C GLY A 154 -8.99 10.87 -10.87
N LEU A 155 -9.22 11.84 -10.00
CA LEU A 155 -8.93 13.26 -10.28
C LEU A 155 -7.43 13.54 -10.43
N LEU A 156 -6.59 12.81 -9.69
CA LEU A 156 -5.14 12.87 -9.84
C LEU A 156 -4.69 12.38 -11.22
N MET A 157 -5.17 11.22 -11.66
CA MET A 157 -4.84 10.66 -12.98
C MET A 157 -5.28 11.57 -14.11
N GLU A 158 -6.46 12.20 -13.98
CA GLU A 158 -6.94 13.19 -14.93
C GLU A 158 -6.02 14.41 -14.98
N ALA A 159 -5.65 14.97 -13.82
CA ALA A 159 -4.72 16.09 -13.74
C ALA A 159 -3.33 15.75 -14.30
N ALA A 160 -2.84 14.54 -14.02
CA ALA A 160 -1.57 14.06 -14.53
C ALA A 160 -1.57 13.98 -16.06
N ALA A 161 -2.63 13.39 -16.64
CA ALA A 161 -2.78 13.29 -18.10
C ALA A 161 -2.84 14.67 -18.77
N GLU A 162 -3.59 15.62 -18.21
CA GLU A 162 -3.70 17.00 -18.70
C GLU A 162 -2.36 17.76 -18.65
N ASN A 163 -1.47 17.42 -17.73
CA ASN A 163 -0.18 18.09 -17.52
C ASN A 163 1.01 17.23 -17.98
N GLY A 164 0.79 16.10 -18.67
CA GLY A 164 1.86 15.26 -19.20
C GLY A 164 2.73 14.63 -18.12
N LYS A 165 2.18 14.29 -16.96
CA LYS A 165 2.88 13.65 -15.84
C LYS A 165 2.60 12.16 -15.79
N GLU A 166 3.59 11.37 -15.36
CA GLU A 166 3.40 9.94 -15.05
C GLU A 166 2.69 9.73 -13.70
N VAL A 167 1.96 8.61 -13.55
CA VAL A 167 1.37 8.16 -12.28
C VAL A 167 1.73 6.70 -12.06
#